data_a2175ba24417c330fe26cbe94a165ef3
#
_entry.id   a2175ba24417c330fe26cbe94a165ef3
#
_cell.length_a   1.000
_cell.length_b   1.000
_cell.length_c   1.000
_cell.angle_alpha   90.00
_cell.angle_beta   90.00
_cell.angle_gamma   90.00
#
_symmetry.space_group_name_H-M   'P 1'
#
loop_
_entity.id
_entity.type
_entity.pdbx_description
1 polymer ?
#
loop_
_entity_poly.entity_id
_entity_poly.type
_entity_poly.pdbx_seq_one_letter_code
_entity_poly.pdbx_strand_id
1 'polypeptide(L)' 'MARVALVTGGTRGIGHAISVALKSAGYRVAASYAGNDAAAQQFQVETGIPVYKFDVSSYEASEKAIKQVEKDLGPI' A
#
# COMPACT_ATOMS: atom_id res chain seq x y z
N MET A 1 2.32 12.32 -15.59
CA MET A 1 1.91 12.36 -14.16
C MET A 1 1.68 10.94 -13.67
N ALA A 2 2.32 10.57 -12.57
CA ALA A 2 2.19 9.22 -12.03
C ALA A 2 0.81 9.03 -11.37
N ARG A 3 0.18 7.88 -11.64
CA ARG A 3 -1.06 7.51 -10.97
C ARG A 3 -0.74 6.87 -9.62
N VAL A 4 -1.64 7.03 -8.68
CA VAL A 4 -1.53 6.44 -7.35
C VAL A 4 -2.39 5.19 -7.27
N ALA A 5 -1.81 4.10 -6.76
CA ALA A 5 -2.51 2.83 -6.59
C ALA A 5 -2.37 2.36 -5.15
N LEU A 6 -3.47 1.90 -4.57
CA LEU A 6 -3.48 1.29 -3.25
C LEU A 6 -3.76 -0.20 -3.40
N VAL A 7 -2.82 -1.03 -2.96
CA VAL A 7 -2.95 -2.49 -3.04
C VAL A 7 -3.23 -3.04 -1.64
N THR A 8 -4.44 -3.55 -1.42
CA THR A 8 -4.79 -4.17 -0.14
C THR A 8 -4.12 -5.54 -0.03
N GLY A 9 -3.53 -5.83 1.13
CA GLY A 9 -2.73 -7.04 1.29
C GLY A 9 -1.47 -7.04 0.43
N GLY A 10 -0.96 -5.86 0.09
CA GLY A 10 0.12 -5.69 -0.89
C GLY A 10 1.50 -6.08 -0.44
N THR A 11 1.69 -6.45 0.84
CA THR A 11 3.01 -6.76 1.38
C THR A 11 3.39 -8.24 1.26
N ARG A 12 2.47 -9.11 0.86
CA ARG A 12 2.68 -10.57 0.84
C ARG A 12 2.05 -11.22 -0.38
N GLY A 13 2.65 -12.32 -0.83
CA GLY A 13 2.10 -13.19 -1.86
C GLY A 13 1.77 -12.45 -3.16
N ILE A 14 0.56 -12.67 -3.66
CA ILE A 14 0.08 -12.07 -4.91
C ILE A 14 0.06 -10.54 -4.80
N GLY A 15 -0.34 -10.02 -3.65
CA GLY A 15 -0.34 -8.56 -3.42
C GLY A 15 1.05 -7.95 -3.54
N HIS A 16 2.06 -8.65 -3.02
CA HIS A 16 3.45 -8.21 -3.16
C HIS A 16 3.85 -8.11 -4.64
N ALA A 17 3.56 -9.15 -5.41
CA ALA A 17 3.88 -9.17 -6.84
C ALA A 17 3.16 -8.05 -7.60
N ILE A 18 1.89 -7.81 -7.29
CA ILE A 18 1.10 -6.74 -7.90
C ILE A 18 1.69 -5.37 -7.56
N SER A 19 2.05 -5.16 -6.30
CA SER A 19 2.62 -3.89 -5.85
C SER A 19 3.93 -3.57 -6.58
N VAL A 20 4.81 -4.55 -6.70
CA VAL A 20 6.08 -4.39 -7.39
C VAL A 20 5.87 -4.14 -8.88
N ALA A 21 4.94 -4.89 -9.51
CA ALA A 21 4.63 -4.72 -10.93
C ALA A 21 4.09 -3.32 -11.22
N LEU A 22 3.19 -2.81 -10.39
CA LEU A 22 2.64 -1.47 -10.55
C LEU A 22 3.72 -0.40 -10.39
N LYS A 23 4.59 -0.58 -9.40
CA LYS A 23 5.70 0.36 -9.23
C LYS A 23 6.62 0.37 -10.44
N SER A 24 6.93 -0.79 -10.98
CA SER A 24 7.76 -0.91 -12.18
C SER A 24 7.09 -0.26 -13.39
N ALA A 25 5.76 -0.24 -13.43
CA ALA A 25 5.00 0.40 -14.49
C ALA A 25 4.87 1.93 -14.34
N GLY A 26 5.46 2.49 -13.28
CA GLY A 26 5.47 3.93 -13.07
C GLY A 26 4.40 4.47 -12.14
N TYR A 27 3.62 3.59 -11.49
CA TYR A 27 2.64 4.02 -10.52
C TYR A 27 3.30 4.40 -9.20
N ARG A 28 2.68 5.34 -8.48
CA ARG A 28 3.00 5.58 -7.08
C ARG A 28 2.15 4.63 -6.27
N VAL A 29 2.78 3.65 -5.64
CA VAL A 29 2.06 2.55 -4.99
C VAL A 29 2.09 2.70 -3.48
N ALA A 30 0.95 2.45 -2.84
CA ALA A 30 0.84 2.24 -1.41
C ALA A 30 0.34 0.82 -1.18
N ALA A 31 0.87 0.14 -0.18
CA ALA A 31 0.44 -1.21 0.16
C ALA A 31 -0.16 -1.21 1.55
N SER A 32 -1.27 -1.91 1.73
CA SER A 32 -1.90 -2.02 3.04
C SER A 32 -1.70 -3.41 3.63
N TYR A 33 -1.73 -3.48 4.95
CA TYR A 33 -1.64 -4.75 5.67
C TYR A 33 -2.42 -4.63 6.98
N ALA A 34 -2.82 -5.78 7.55
CA ALA A 34 -3.59 -5.78 8.79
C ALA A 34 -2.84 -6.46 9.94
N GLY A 35 -1.85 -7.28 9.67
CA GLY A 35 -1.19 -8.11 10.67
C GLY A 35 0.31 -7.92 10.72
N ASN A 36 1.08 -8.80 10.22
CA ASN A 36 2.53 -8.94 10.35
C ASN A 36 3.33 -7.65 10.09
N ASP A 37 3.58 -6.89 11.16
CA ASP A 37 4.31 -5.62 11.08
C ASP A 37 5.75 -5.81 10.59
N ALA A 38 6.41 -6.88 11.01
CA ALA A 38 7.78 -7.15 10.61
C ALA A 38 7.90 -7.39 9.11
N ALA A 39 6.98 -8.18 8.55
CA ALA A 39 6.97 -8.45 7.11
C ALA A 39 6.68 -7.18 6.32
N ALA A 40 5.76 -6.35 6.81
CA ALA A 40 5.42 -5.09 6.16
C ALA A 40 6.60 -4.12 6.16
N GLN A 41 7.31 -4.03 7.28
CA GLN A 41 8.48 -3.17 7.38
C GLN A 41 9.60 -3.64 6.44
N GLN A 42 9.83 -4.93 6.37
CA GLN A 42 10.81 -5.50 5.45
C GLN A 42 10.44 -5.21 4.00
N PHE A 43 9.15 -5.36 3.65
CA PHE A 43 8.66 -5.04 2.32
C PHE A 43 8.94 -3.57 1.97
N GLN A 44 8.66 -2.65 2.89
CA GLN A 44 8.91 -1.23 2.66
C GLN A 44 10.39 -0.95 2.44
N VAL A 45 11.26 -1.56 3.21
CA VAL A 45 12.71 -1.40 3.07
C VAL A 45 13.20 -1.94 1.72
N GLU A 46 12.72 -3.11 1.32
CA GLU A 46 13.17 -3.75 0.08
C GLU A 46 12.64 -3.06 -1.17
N THR A 47 11.41 -2.58 -1.15
CA THR A 47 10.75 -2.06 -2.34
C THR A 47 10.66 -0.54 -2.40
N GLY A 48 10.79 0.13 -1.25
CA GLY A 48 10.56 1.56 -1.16
C GLY A 48 9.08 1.94 -1.25
N ILE A 49 8.18 0.97 -1.23
CA ILE A 49 6.73 1.22 -1.29
C ILE A 49 6.23 1.50 0.13
N PRO A 50 5.56 2.65 0.37
CA PRO A 50 5.01 2.94 1.70
C PRO A 50 3.91 1.95 2.08
N VAL A 51 3.88 1.58 3.36
CA VAL A 51 2.91 0.63 3.88
C VAL A 51 1.98 1.31 4.88
N TYR A 52 0.72 0.88 4.89
CA TYR A 52 -0.32 1.45 5.75
C TYR A 52 -1.05 0.31 6.44
N LYS A 53 -1.08 0.36 7.78
CA LYS A 53 -1.73 -0.68 8.58
C LYS A 53 -3.18 -0.29 8.83
N PHE A 54 -4.11 -1.08 8.31
CA PHE A 54 -5.52 -0.95 8.64
C PHE A 54 -6.29 -2.21 8.30
N ASP A 55 -7.40 -2.41 9.00
CA ASP A 55 -8.29 -3.55 8.76
C ASP A 55 -9.30 -3.16 7.68
N VAL A 56 -9.23 -3.82 6.53
CA VAL A 56 -10.12 -3.54 5.39
C VAL A 56 -11.58 -3.84 5.69
N SER A 57 -11.87 -4.63 6.72
CA SER A 57 -13.25 -4.88 7.17
C SER A 57 -13.83 -3.69 7.95
N SER A 58 -12.99 -2.77 8.41
CA SER A 58 -13.44 -1.56 9.10
C SER A 58 -13.59 -0.40 8.12
N TYR A 59 -14.82 0.07 7.94
CA TYR A 59 -15.09 1.18 7.03
C TYR A 59 -14.34 2.45 7.46
N GLU A 60 -14.38 2.76 8.76
CA GLU A 60 -13.74 3.97 9.28
C GLU A 60 -12.21 3.93 9.11
N ALA A 61 -11.59 2.78 9.41
CA ALA A 61 -10.16 2.62 9.25
C ALA A 61 -9.75 2.72 7.79
N SER A 62 -10.54 2.11 6.90
CA SER A 62 -10.29 2.16 5.46
C SER A 62 -10.39 3.59 4.92
N GLU A 63 -11.41 4.33 5.35
CA GLU A 63 -11.60 5.72 4.93
C GLU A 63 -10.43 6.60 5.38
N LYS A 64 -10.00 6.46 6.62
CA LYS A 64 -8.86 7.23 7.14
C LYS A 64 -7.58 6.89 6.40
N ALA A 65 -7.35 5.62 6.13
CA ALA A 65 -6.15 5.17 5.43
C ALA A 65 -6.13 5.69 3.99
N ILE A 66 -7.25 5.65 3.30
CA ILE A 66 -7.35 6.18 1.93
C ILE A 66 -7.04 7.68 1.91
N LYS A 67 -7.58 8.43 2.86
CA LYS A 67 -7.30 9.86 2.97
C LYS A 67 -5.82 10.12 3.25
N GLN A 68 -5.21 9.30 4.09
CA GLN A 68 -3.78 9.43 4.39
C GLN A 68 -2.93 9.13 3.16
N VAL A 69 -3.27 8.10 2.39
CA VAL A 69 -2.59 7.78 1.14
C VAL A 69 -2.71 8.94 0.15
N GLU A 70 -3.91 9.50 0.01
CA GLU A 70 -4.12 10.63 -0.89
C GLU A 70 -3.32 11.85 -0.47
N LYS A 71 -3.20 12.09 0.83
CA LYS A 71 -2.39 13.19 1.36
C LYS A 71 -0.90 12.98 1.08
N ASP A 72 -0.42 11.74 1.21
CA ASP A 72 1.00 11.43 1.05
C ASP A 72 1.42 11.30 -0.41
N LEU A 73 0.58 10.70 -1.24
CA LEU A 73 0.94 10.33 -2.61
C LEU A 73 0.15 11.06 -3.69
N GLY A 74 -0.99 11.61 -3.34
CA GLY A 74 -1.89 12.26 -4.29
C GLY A 74 -3.16 11.45 -4.51
N PRO A 75 -4.10 11.95 -5.34
CA PRO A 75 -5.38 11.27 -5.58
C PRO A 75 -5.19 9.87 -6.15
N ILE A 76 -5.94 8.94 -5.60
CA ILE A 76 -5.94 7.55 -6.06
C ILE A 76 -6.73 7.42 -7.36
#